data_d31073d65f99f26db92e8b598e83b794
#
_entry.id   d31073d65f99f26db92e8b598e83b794
#
_cell.length_a   1.000
_cell.length_b   1.000
_cell.length_c   1.000
_cell.angle_alpha   90.00
_cell.angle_beta   90.00
_cell.angle_gamma   90.00
#
_symmetry.space_group_name_H-M   'P 1'
#
loop_
_entity.id
_entity.type
_entity.pdbx_description
1 polymer ?
#
loop_
_entity_poly.entity_id
_entity_poly.type
_entity_poly.pdbx_seq_one_letter_code
_entity_poly.pdbx_strand_id
1 'polypeptide(L)'
;MDLLRKGRARGEFERFAAVYADALLRNAYLMAGDRGEAEDLVQECLLRLARKWPRVRSMEHSGAYARRVLFNLILDGGTKRARRRTELVAVETPDRHGGDDETTAPLEAHVELVRALSGLPGRQRAVLVLRYFADLPEAEVASILDCSPGTVKSSTSRGLERLRRALDPEATLSADDDTSPT
;
A
#
# COMPACT_ATOMS: atom_id res chain seq x y z
N MET A 1 -12.72 4.81 -39.08
CA MET A 1 -12.55 5.79 -37.97
C MET A 1 -12.45 5.18 -36.58
N ASP A 2 -13.13 4.10 -36.27
CA ASP A 2 -13.14 3.47 -34.90
C ASP A 2 -11.81 2.80 -34.53
N LEU A 3 -11.11 2.16 -35.48
CA LEU A 3 -9.80 1.52 -35.25
C LEU A 3 -8.70 2.51 -34.84
N LEU A 4 -8.68 3.70 -35.46
CA LEU A 4 -7.70 4.74 -35.09
C LEU A 4 -7.97 5.32 -33.72
N ARG A 5 -9.23 5.46 -33.30
CA ARG A 5 -9.61 5.90 -31.96
C ARG A 5 -9.24 4.86 -30.90
N LYS A 6 -9.44 3.56 -31.18
CA LYS A 6 -9.05 2.46 -30.28
C LYS A 6 -7.53 2.37 -30.14
N GLY A 7 -6.77 2.49 -31.24
CA GLY A 7 -5.31 2.50 -31.21
C GLY A 7 -4.75 3.68 -30.39
N ARG A 8 -5.29 4.88 -30.56
CA ARG A 8 -4.90 6.07 -29.80
C ARG A 8 -5.19 5.92 -28.29
N ALA A 9 -6.39 5.44 -27.95
CA ALA A 9 -6.77 5.23 -26.56
C ALA A 9 -5.87 4.17 -25.86
N ARG A 10 -5.47 3.13 -26.60
CA ARG A 10 -4.53 2.12 -26.12
C ARG A 10 -3.15 2.73 -25.85
N GLY A 11 -2.58 3.48 -26.79
CA GLY A 11 -1.28 4.12 -26.59
C GLY A 11 -1.29 5.18 -25.48
N GLU A 12 -2.41 5.86 -25.24
CA GLU A 12 -2.59 6.76 -24.10
C GLU A 12 -2.58 5.99 -22.77
N PHE A 13 -3.25 4.84 -22.71
CA PHE A 13 -3.24 3.97 -21.52
C PHE A 13 -1.87 3.36 -21.25
N GLU A 14 -1.16 2.90 -22.27
CA GLU A 14 0.19 2.34 -22.14
C GLU A 14 1.16 3.38 -21.55
N ARG A 15 1.10 4.64 -22.01
CA ARG A 15 1.89 5.73 -21.42
C ARG A 15 1.51 6.01 -19.97
N PHE A 16 0.23 6.04 -19.67
CA PHE A 16 -0.25 6.17 -18.28
C PHE A 16 0.28 5.05 -17.40
N ALA A 17 0.16 3.80 -17.84
CA ALA A 17 0.66 2.64 -17.10
C ALA A 17 2.17 2.74 -16.88
N ALA A 18 2.95 3.11 -17.90
CA ALA A 18 4.40 3.28 -17.78
C ALA A 18 4.80 4.35 -16.74
N VAL A 19 4.01 5.42 -16.59
CA VAL A 19 4.27 6.47 -15.58
C VAL A 19 3.93 6.03 -14.16
N TYR A 20 2.84 5.27 -13.99
CA TYR A 20 2.30 5.00 -12.66
C TYR A 20 2.56 3.59 -12.14
N ALA A 21 2.90 2.60 -12.98
CA ALA A 21 3.00 1.20 -12.57
C ALA A 21 3.99 0.97 -11.43
N ASP A 22 5.20 1.56 -11.50
CA ASP A 22 6.22 1.39 -10.46
C ASP A 22 5.79 1.96 -9.11
N ALA A 23 5.15 3.13 -9.11
CA ALA A 23 4.64 3.73 -7.88
C ALA A 23 3.49 2.91 -7.28
N LEU A 24 2.59 2.38 -8.12
CA LEU A 24 1.52 1.48 -7.71
C LEU A 24 2.09 0.17 -7.15
N LEU A 25 3.12 -0.39 -7.80
CA LEU A 25 3.77 -1.62 -7.36
C LEU A 25 4.45 -1.46 -6.00
N ARG A 26 5.20 -0.37 -5.81
CA ARG A 26 5.79 -0.07 -4.48
C ARG A 26 4.73 0.04 -3.39
N ASN A 27 3.64 0.75 -3.66
CA ASN A 27 2.56 0.89 -2.70
C ASN A 27 1.87 -0.46 -2.41
N ALA A 28 1.62 -1.27 -3.45
CA ALA A 28 1.04 -2.59 -3.31
C ALA A 28 1.95 -3.53 -2.49
N TYR A 29 3.27 -3.51 -2.74
CA TYR A 29 4.24 -4.31 -2.00
C TYR A 29 4.30 -3.94 -0.52
N LEU A 30 4.36 -2.65 -0.17
CA LEU A 30 4.31 -2.19 1.23
C LEU A 30 3.01 -2.57 1.93
N MET A 31 1.93 -2.72 1.17
CA MET A 31 0.63 -3.14 1.69
C MET A 31 0.48 -4.64 1.82
N ALA A 32 0.97 -5.41 0.85
CA ALA A 32 0.82 -6.87 0.80
C ALA A 32 1.92 -7.59 1.57
N GLY A 33 3.16 -7.09 1.52
CA GLY A 33 4.34 -7.76 2.06
C GLY A 33 4.89 -8.89 1.17
N ASP A 34 4.25 -9.14 0.05
CA ASP A 34 4.60 -10.17 -0.93
C ASP A 34 4.61 -9.57 -2.33
N ARG A 35 5.64 -9.91 -3.12
CA ARG A 35 5.84 -9.33 -4.46
C ARG A 35 4.83 -9.86 -5.47
N GLY A 36 4.57 -11.15 -5.45
CA GLY A 36 3.61 -11.77 -6.38
C GLY A 36 2.21 -11.23 -6.16
N GLU A 37 1.79 -11.10 -4.89
CA GLU A 37 0.52 -10.47 -4.54
C GLU A 37 0.46 -9.01 -4.98
N ALA A 38 1.54 -8.26 -4.82
CA ALA A 38 1.60 -6.86 -5.24
C ALA A 38 1.45 -6.73 -6.76
N GLU A 39 2.11 -7.60 -7.53
CA GLU A 39 2.01 -7.65 -8.98
C GLU A 39 0.58 -7.98 -9.44
N ASP A 40 -0.07 -8.97 -8.84
CA ASP A 40 -1.46 -9.32 -9.11
C ASP A 40 -2.44 -8.16 -8.83
N LEU A 41 -2.26 -7.48 -7.70
CA LEU A 41 -3.07 -6.32 -7.32
C LEU A 41 -2.91 -5.17 -8.30
N VAL A 42 -1.70 -4.90 -8.76
CA VAL A 42 -1.43 -3.87 -9.76
C VAL A 42 -2.02 -4.25 -11.12
N GLN A 43 -1.87 -5.51 -11.55
CA GLN A 43 -2.49 -5.99 -12.78
C GLN A 43 -4.02 -5.83 -12.75
N GLU A 44 -4.67 -6.24 -11.67
CA GLU A 44 -6.13 -6.08 -11.52
C GLU A 44 -6.52 -4.60 -11.49
N CYS A 45 -5.73 -3.76 -10.82
CA CYS A 45 -5.93 -2.31 -10.82
C CYS A 45 -5.87 -1.75 -12.24
N LEU A 46 -4.81 -2.05 -12.99
CA LEU A 46 -4.62 -1.59 -14.36
C LEU A 46 -5.71 -2.12 -15.30
N LEU A 47 -6.16 -3.37 -15.14
CA LEU A 47 -7.28 -3.92 -15.89
C LEU A 47 -8.59 -3.17 -15.63
N ARG A 48 -8.88 -2.80 -14.38
CA ARG A 48 -10.06 -1.98 -14.03
C ARG A 48 -9.98 -0.59 -14.63
N LEU A 49 -8.80 0.02 -14.63
CA LEU A 49 -8.57 1.32 -15.25
C LEU A 49 -8.71 1.27 -16.77
N ALA A 50 -8.15 0.25 -17.42
CA ALA A 50 -8.26 0.04 -18.86
C ALA A 50 -9.73 -0.08 -19.34
N ARG A 51 -10.55 -0.85 -18.61
CA ARG A 51 -11.99 -0.98 -18.88
C ARG A 51 -12.75 0.35 -18.79
N LYS A 52 -12.28 1.28 -17.96
CA LYS A 52 -12.89 2.60 -17.75
C LYS A 52 -12.04 3.73 -18.34
N TRP A 53 -11.06 3.41 -19.20
CA TRP A 53 -10.08 4.36 -19.70
C TRP A 53 -10.68 5.63 -20.34
N PRO A 54 -11.74 5.56 -21.16
CA PRO A 54 -12.35 6.76 -21.72
C PRO A 54 -12.76 7.80 -20.66
N ARG A 55 -13.17 7.32 -19.48
CA ARG A 55 -13.54 8.19 -18.34
C ARG A 55 -12.31 8.60 -17.53
N VAL A 56 -11.37 7.67 -17.29
CA VAL A 56 -10.18 7.92 -16.46
C VAL A 56 -9.26 8.94 -17.11
N ARG A 57 -9.03 8.86 -18.42
CA ARG A 57 -8.18 9.80 -19.16
C ARG A 57 -8.67 11.24 -19.15
N SER A 58 -9.96 11.48 -18.92
CA SER A 58 -10.55 12.82 -18.83
C SER A 58 -10.52 13.39 -17.41
N MET A 59 -10.05 12.63 -16.42
CA MET A 59 -9.91 13.10 -15.04
C MET A 59 -8.66 13.97 -14.90
N GLU A 60 -8.77 15.07 -14.18
CA GLU A 60 -7.65 15.96 -13.87
C GLU A 60 -6.57 15.23 -13.05
N HIS A 61 -7.00 14.34 -12.12
CA HIS A 61 -6.13 13.60 -11.23
C HIS A 61 -6.24 12.08 -11.42
N SER A 62 -5.96 11.61 -12.64
CA SER A 62 -6.05 10.18 -13.00
C SER A 62 -5.14 9.28 -12.15
N GLY A 63 -3.96 9.78 -11.72
CA GLY A 63 -3.05 9.06 -10.82
C GLY A 63 -3.63 8.87 -9.41
N ALA A 64 -4.32 9.87 -8.85
CA ALA A 64 -5.03 9.75 -7.58
C ALA A 64 -6.17 8.73 -7.67
N TYR A 65 -6.89 8.74 -8.79
CA TYR A 65 -7.92 7.73 -9.04
C TYR A 65 -7.35 6.31 -9.14
N ALA A 66 -6.19 6.12 -9.78
CA ALA A 66 -5.51 4.83 -9.84
C ALA A 66 -5.12 4.34 -8.44
N ARG A 67 -4.54 5.20 -7.59
CA ARG A 67 -4.25 4.88 -6.19
C ARG A 67 -5.51 4.48 -5.43
N ARG A 68 -6.61 5.23 -5.58
CA ARG A 68 -7.90 4.89 -4.96
C ARG A 68 -8.38 3.49 -5.36
N VAL A 69 -8.30 3.16 -6.66
CA VAL A 69 -8.68 1.82 -7.16
C VAL A 69 -7.81 0.74 -6.53
N LEU A 70 -6.48 0.94 -6.48
CA LEU A 70 -5.53 0.01 -5.88
C LEU A 70 -5.82 -0.20 -4.38
N PHE A 71 -5.92 0.87 -3.60
CA PHE A 71 -6.13 0.76 -2.15
C PHE A 71 -7.49 0.16 -1.80
N ASN A 72 -8.54 0.41 -2.59
CA ASN A 72 -9.82 -0.27 -2.44
C ASN A 72 -9.69 -1.77 -2.69
N LEU A 73 -8.97 -2.18 -3.76
CA LEU A 73 -8.70 -3.60 -4.03
C LEU A 73 -7.99 -4.28 -2.85
N ILE A 74 -6.96 -3.65 -2.31
CA ILE A 74 -6.19 -4.17 -1.20
C ILE A 74 -7.04 -4.30 0.07
N LEU A 75 -7.77 -3.24 0.42
CA LEU A 75 -8.57 -3.21 1.65
C LEU A 75 -9.77 -4.16 1.58
N ASP A 76 -10.45 -4.24 0.42
CA ASP A 76 -11.56 -5.17 0.20
C ASP A 76 -11.07 -6.63 0.15
N GLY A 77 -9.92 -6.87 -0.50
CA GLY A 77 -9.25 -8.17 -0.57
C GLY A 77 -8.73 -8.64 0.79
N GLY A 78 -8.18 -7.74 1.59
CA GLY A 78 -7.68 -7.99 2.94
C GLY A 78 -8.77 -8.55 3.88
N THR A 79 -9.99 -8.06 3.75
CA THR A 79 -11.16 -8.57 4.52
C THR A 79 -11.50 -10.01 4.14
N LYS A 80 -11.44 -10.35 2.85
CA LYS A 80 -11.69 -11.72 2.36
C LYS A 80 -10.54 -12.66 2.71
N ARG A 81 -9.30 -12.17 2.72
CA ARG A 81 -8.09 -12.93 2.99
C ARG A 81 -7.87 -13.18 4.48
N ALA A 82 -8.16 -12.21 5.36
CA ALA A 82 -8.19 -12.41 6.80
C ALA A 82 -9.18 -13.52 7.16
N ARG A 83 -10.34 -13.56 6.50
CA ARG A 83 -11.33 -14.62 6.68
C ARG A 83 -10.83 -16.00 6.19
N ARG A 84 -10.14 -16.06 5.04
CA ARG A 84 -9.51 -17.31 4.55
C ARG A 84 -8.33 -17.75 5.41
N ARG A 85 -7.54 -16.82 5.94
CA ARG A 85 -6.41 -17.13 6.83
C ARG A 85 -6.89 -17.71 8.17
N THR A 86 -8.04 -17.29 8.66
CA THR A 86 -8.67 -17.87 9.86
C THR A 86 -9.18 -19.29 9.58
N GLU A 87 -9.54 -19.62 8.33
CA GLU A 87 -9.96 -20.95 7.91
C GLU A 87 -8.78 -21.89 7.56
N LEU A 88 -7.58 -21.33 7.30
CA LEU A 88 -6.35 -22.03 6.91
C LEU A 88 -5.21 -21.76 7.91
N VAL A 89 -5.45 -21.97 9.22
CA VAL A 89 -4.37 -22.05 10.20
C VAL A 89 -3.69 -23.41 10.06
N ALA A 90 -2.83 -23.53 9.05
CA ALA A 90 -1.70 -24.47 9.02
C ALA A 90 -0.77 -24.10 7.85
N VAL A 91 0.47 -23.74 8.19
CA VAL A 91 1.68 -23.81 7.33
C VAL A 91 1.64 -22.96 6.06
N GLU A 92 2.39 -21.82 6.13
CA GLU A 92 3.43 -21.53 5.13
C GLU A 92 4.22 -20.29 5.57
N THR A 93 5.48 -20.50 5.85
CA THR A 93 6.53 -19.48 5.90
C THR A 93 6.57 -18.73 4.57
N PRO A 94 6.74 -17.38 4.56
CA PRO A 94 6.88 -16.65 3.31
C PRO A 94 8.14 -17.12 2.58
N ASP A 95 7.94 -17.62 1.38
CA ASP A 95 9.02 -17.98 0.45
C ASP A 95 9.89 -16.73 0.18
N ARG A 96 11.15 -16.86 0.53
CA ARG A 96 12.20 -15.90 0.21
C ARG A 96 12.51 -16.01 -1.28
N HIS A 97 11.87 -15.25 -2.12
CA HIS A 97 12.41 -14.97 -3.45
C HIS A 97 13.27 -13.71 -3.37
N GLY A 98 14.56 -13.96 -3.17
CA GLY A 98 15.60 -12.96 -3.30
C GLY A 98 15.71 -12.51 -4.74
N GLY A 99 15.64 -11.21 -4.97
CA GLY A 99 16.31 -10.57 -6.09
C GLY A 99 17.67 -10.12 -5.58
N ASP A 100 18.72 -10.66 -6.19
CA ASP A 100 20.10 -10.30 -5.93
C ASP A 100 20.31 -8.81 -6.25
N ASP A 101 20.46 -8.00 -5.22
CA ASP A 101 21.13 -6.71 -5.33
C ASP A 101 21.98 -6.50 -4.07
N GLU A 102 23.27 -6.41 -4.33
CA GLU A 102 24.41 -6.48 -3.42
C GLU A 102 24.50 -5.20 -2.59
N THR A 103 23.72 -5.12 -1.48
CA THR A 103 24.05 -4.28 -0.33
C THR A 103 23.18 -4.75 0.87
N THR A 104 23.75 -5.56 1.74
CA THR A 104 23.02 -6.32 2.79
C THR A 104 22.29 -5.45 3.81
N ALA A 105 22.86 -4.35 4.25
CA ALA A 105 22.27 -3.50 5.30
C ALA A 105 21.00 -2.73 4.88
N PRO A 106 20.89 -2.11 3.68
CA PRO A 106 19.65 -1.49 3.22
C PRO A 106 18.54 -2.52 2.94
N LEU A 107 18.90 -3.74 2.55
CA LEU A 107 17.94 -4.80 2.26
C LEU A 107 17.31 -5.35 3.53
N GLU A 108 18.09 -5.56 4.59
CA GLU A 108 17.61 -6.03 5.90
C GLU A 108 16.63 -5.03 6.51
N ALA A 109 17.00 -3.74 6.53
CA ALA A 109 16.14 -2.66 7.01
C ALA A 109 14.82 -2.57 6.21
N HIS A 110 14.86 -2.82 4.91
CA HIS A 110 13.66 -2.84 4.07
C HIS A 110 12.75 -4.02 4.38
N VAL A 111 13.30 -5.21 4.58
CA VAL A 111 12.55 -6.42 4.98
C VAL A 111 11.93 -6.23 6.36
N GLU A 112 12.66 -5.66 7.30
CA GLU A 112 12.18 -5.37 8.64
C GLU A 112 11.02 -4.36 8.62
N LEU A 113 11.15 -3.29 7.86
CA LEU A 113 10.09 -2.30 7.67
C LEU A 113 8.81 -2.93 7.08
N VAL A 114 8.93 -3.74 6.03
CA VAL A 114 7.78 -4.42 5.41
C VAL A 114 7.12 -5.37 6.42
N ARG A 115 7.91 -6.08 7.22
CA ARG A 115 7.41 -6.96 8.28
C ARG A 115 6.67 -6.15 9.36
N ALA A 116 7.25 -5.05 9.84
CA ALA A 116 6.64 -4.17 10.83
C ALA A 116 5.33 -3.54 10.32
N LEU A 117 5.31 -3.07 9.06
CA LEU A 117 4.10 -2.59 8.40
C LEU A 117 3.04 -3.70 8.31
N SER A 118 3.45 -4.95 8.05
CA SER A 118 2.52 -6.08 7.93
C SER A 118 1.80 -6.42 9.24
N GLY A 119 2.37 -6.06 10.38
CA GLY A 119 1.74 -6.16 11.69
C GLY A 119 0.66 -5.11 11.98
N LEU A 120 0.54 -4.06 11.16
CA LEU A 120 -0.46 -3.03 11.39
C LEU A 120 -1.84 -3.40 10.82
N PRO A 121 -2.93 -2.92 11.45
CA PRO A 121 -4.26 -2.97 10.83
C PRO A 121 -4.25 -2.32 9.44
N GLY A 122 -4.89 -2.95 8.46
CA GLY A 122 -4.81 -2.57 7.04
C GLY A 122 -5.06 -1.08 6.76
N ARG A 123 -6.04 -0.46 7.45
CA ARG A 123 -6.30 0.99 7.30
C ARG A 123 -5.18 1.87 7.86
N GLN A 124 -4.56 1.50 8.98
CA GLN A 124 -3.43 2.26 9.53
C GLN A 124 -2.21 2.12 8.62
N ARG A 125 -1.92 0.91 8.13
CA ARG A 125 -0.88 0.67 7.13
C ARG A 125 -1.11 1.51 5.87
N ALA A 126 -2.33 1.51 5.32
CA ALA A 126 -2.69 2.30 4.14
C ALA A 126 -2.44 3.80 4.33
N VAL A 127 -2.81 4.34 5.49
CA VAL A 127 -2.53 5.74 5.82
C VAL A 127 -1.03 6.01 5.84
N LEU A 128 -0.22 5.17 6.49
CA LEU A 128 1.23 5.37 6.56
C LEU A 128 1.88 5.26 5.18
N VAL A 129 1.49 4.25 4.38
CA VAL A 129 2.01 4.09 3.02
C VAL A 129 1.69 5.31 2.16
N LEU A 130 0.47 5.81 2.18
CA LEU A 130 0.08 6.98 1.40
C LEU A 130 0.75 8.27 1.89
N ARG A 131 0.90 8.46 3.21
CA ARG A 131 1.49 9.67 3.79
C ARG A 131 3.00 9.74 3.59
N TYR A 132 3.72 8.66 3.84
CA TYR A 132 5.19 8.68 3.94
C TYR A 132 5.92 8.05 2.76
N PHE A 133 5.29 7.13 2.03
CA PHE A 133 5.93 6.48 0.86
C PHE A 133 5.37 6.99 -0.47
N ALA A 134 4.14 7.49 -0.49
CA ALA A 134 3.58 8.16 -1.64
C ALA A 134 3.61 9.71 -1.50
N ASP A 135 4.07 10.22 -0.37
CA ASP A 135 4.23 11.65 -0.04
C ASP A 135 2.95 12.47 -0.31
N LEU A 136 1.80 11.97 0.13
CA LEU A 136 0.52 12.63 -0.11
C LEU A 136 0.09 13.45 1.10
N PRO A 137 -0.51 14.64 0.88
CA PRO A 137 -1.11 15.42 1.95
C PRO A 137 -2.34 14.71 2.55
N GLU A 138 -2.67 15.03 3.80
CA GLU A 138 -3.79 14.39 4.53
C GLU A 138 -5.12 14.44 3.78
N ALA A 139 -5.40 15.54 3.09
CA ALA A 139 -6.62 15.71 2.32
C ALA A 139 -6.73 14.71 1.14
N GLU A 140 -5.61 14.45 0.45
CA GLU A 140 -5.57 13.46 -0.62
C GLU A 140 -5.72 12.05 -0.08
N VAL A 141 -5.03 11.72 1.02
CA VAL A 141 -5.18 10.41 1.70
C VAL A 141 -6.62 10.19 2.13
N ALA A 142 -7.25 11.20 2.73
CA ALA A 142 -8.66 11.16 3.12
C ALA A 142 -9.57 10.88 1.92
N SER A 143 -9.33 11.54 0.78
CA SER A 143 -10.06 11.32 -0.47
C SER A 143 -9.86 9.91 -1.03
N ILE A 144 -8.61 9.38 -0.99
CA ILE A 144 -8.28 8.04 -1.50
C ILE A 144 -8.95 6.96 -0.64
N LEU A 145 -8.90 7.10 0.70
CA LEU A 145 -9.39 6.10 1.64
C LEU A 145 -10.87 6.29 2.04
N ASP A 146 -11.54 7.28 1.45
CA ASP A 146 -12.94 7.62 1.72
C ASP A 146 -13.21 7.81 3.23
N CYS A 147 -12.46 8.73 3.85
CA CYS A 147 -12.56 9.04 5.26
C CYS A 147 -12.31 10.54 5.53
N SER A 148 -12.51 10.97 6.78
CA SER A 148 -12.23 12.37 7.15
C SER A 148 -10.72 12.61 7.35
N PRO A 149 -10.21 13.84 7.16
CA PRO A 149 -8.83 14.20 7.51
C PRO A 149 -8.49 13.92 8.98
N GLY A 150 -9.45 14.11 9.91
CA GLY A 150 -9.29 13.75 11.32
C GLY A 150 -9.05 12.24 11.52
N THR A 151 -9.70 11.41 10.72
CA THR A 151 -9.45 9.95 10.71
C THR A 151 -8.06 9.63 10.20
N VAL A 152 -7.57 10.33 9.17
CA VAL A 152 -6.19 10.18 8.67
C VAL A 152 -5.21 10.54 9.77
N LYS A 153 -5.36 11.71 10.43
CA LYS A 153 -4.48 12.18 11.50
C LYS A 153 -4.41 11.18 12.67
N SER A 154 -5.56 10.72 13.16
CA SER A 154 -5.60 9.76 14.28
C SER A 154 -5.05 8.37 13.88
N SER A 155 -5.25 7.93 12.64
CA SER A 155 -4.70 6.69 12.12
C SER A 155 -3.19 6.78 11.92
N THR A 156 -2.69 7.94 11.47
CA THR A 156 -1.25 8.23 11.37
C THR A 156 -0.57 8.09 12.74
N SER A 157 -1.09 8.78 13.76
CA SER A 157 -0.52 8.75 15.11
C SER A 157 -0.46 7.33 15.68
N ARG A 158 -1.59 6.60 15.64
CA ARG A 158 -1.64 5.22 16.14
C ARG A 158 -0.78 4.26 15.31
N GLY A 159 -0.71 4.46 13.98
CA GLY A 159 0.10 3.65 13.10
C GLY A 159 1.59 3.83 13.36
N LEU A 160 2.06 5.08 13.53
CA LEU A 160 3.45 5.39 13.85
C LEU A 160 3.85 4.85 15.22
N GLU A 161 2.98 4.98 16.22
CA GLU A 161 3.24 4.43 17.55
C GLU A 161 3.44 2.91 17.50
N ARG A 162 2.56 2.19 16.81
CA ARG A 162 2.70 0.75 16.64
C ARG A 162 3.94 0.37 15.83
N LEU A 163 4.25 1.13 14.78
CA LEU A 163 5.43 0.91 13.95
C LEU A 163 6.71 1.07 14.76
N ARG A 164 6.80 2.11 15.60
CA ARG A 164 7.94 2.33 16.51
C ARG A 164 8.12 1.15 17.45
N ARG A 165 7.05 0.69 18.11
CA ARG A 165 7.10 -0.48 19.00
C ARG A 165 7.54 -1.76 18.28
N ALA A 166 7.21 -1.90 17.00
CA ALA A 166 7.60 -3.07 16.21
C ALA A 166 9.07 -3.04 15.79
N LEU A 167 9.61 -1.84 15.54
CA LEU A 167 10.99 -1.63 15.08
C LEU A 167 11.99 -1.47 16.25
N ASP A 168 11.53 -0.98 17.39
CA ASP A 168 12.36 -0.79 18.58
C ASP A 168 11.59 -1.23 19.85
N PRO A 169 11.58 -2.54 20.15
CA PRO A 169 10.91 -3.08 21.33
C PRO A 169 11.53 -2.60 22.65
N GLU A 170 12.83 -2.31 22.67
CA GLU A 170 13.55 -1.92 23.91
C GLU A 170 13.29 -0.46 24.29
N ALA A 171 13.10 0.43 23.33
CA ALA A 171 12.75 1.83 23.61
C ALA A 171 11.38 1.99 24.30
N THR A 172 10.53 0.98 24.21
CA THR A 172 9.18 1.00 24.81
C THR A 172 9.21 0.63 26.30
N LEU A 173 10.13 -0.22 26.72
CA LEU A 173 10.26 -0.66 28.14
C LEU A 173 10.84 0.44 29.01
N SER A 174 11.63 1.36 28.45
CA SER A 174 12.24 2.48 29.19
C SER A 174 11.25 3.64 29.47
N ALA A 175 10.13 3.72 28.76
CA ALA A 175 9.16 4.80 28.91
C ALA A 175 8.11 4.55 30.02
N ASP A 176 7.91 3.28 30.41
CA ASP A 176 6.91 2.90 31.42
C ASP A 176 7.47 2.85 32.85
N ASP A 177 8.80 2.97 33.02
CA ASP A 177 9.45 2.84 34.32
C ASP A 177 9.65 4.20 35.06
N ASP A 178 9.30 5.34 34.42
CA ASP A 178 9.45 6.68 35.04
C ASP A 178 8.13 7.21 35.65
N THR A 179 7.17 6.34 35.95
CA THR A 179 5.96 6.71 36.68
C THR A 179 5.89 5.97 38.02
N SER A 180 6.85 6.24 38.91
CA SER A 180 6.71 5.93 40.33
C SER A 180 6.21 7.19 41.07
N PRO A 181 5.10 7.14 41.77
CA PRO A 181 4.62 8.26 42.59
C PRO A 181 5.41 8.29 43.90
N THR A 182 5.93 9.48 44.20
CA THR A 182 6.34 9.86 45.57
C THR A 182 5.18 10.43 46.33
#